data_c00433cb255f9480e5b8036894b4d38b
#
_entry.id   c00433cb255f9480e5b8036894b4d38b
#
_cell.length_a   1.000
_cell.length_b   1.000
_cell.length_c   1.000
_cell.angle_alpha   90.00
_cell.angle_beta   90.00
_cell.angle_gamma   90.00
#
_symmetry.space_group_name_H-M   'P 1'
#
loop_
_entity.id
_entity.type
_entity.pdbx_description
1 polymer ?
#
loop_
_entity_poly.entity_id
_entity_poly.type
_entity_poly.pdbx_seq_one_letter_code
_entity_poly.pdbx_strand_id
1 'polypeptide(L)'
;MKNLTFHIVGLTHNDVKGHEVEYAKEAEGRTICLVPDDANTFDMLAVKAYDKQQLIGYVSALEGEDVRALIIARKERNLRTRCIGCNSKNEGDKAGLQLMVRALSDVSDEEMEQARREIYDDKIYDDWQYSGPVLPIEQLTRFSDCTMMLEGVINSIIRLRNTL
;
A
#
# COMPACT_ATOMS: atom_id res chain seq x y z
N MET A 1 -15.92 -16.53 7.32
CA MET A 1 -14.66 -16.44 6.56
C MET A 1 -14.95 -15.83 5.20
N LYS A 2 -14.31 -14.72 4.86
CA LYS A 2 -14.48 -13.99 3.59
C LYS A 2 -13.28 -14.27 2.68
N ASN A 3 -13.50 -14.34 1.36
CA ASN A 3 -12.44 -14.32 0.36
C ASN A 3 -12.13 -12.87 0.00
N LEU A 4 -10.89 -12.45 0.19
CA LEU A 4 -10.40 -11.15 -0.24
C LEU A 4 -9.45 -11.36 -1.43
N THR A 5 -9.66 -10.63 -2.50
CA THR A 5 -8.84 -10.71 -3.72
C THR A 5 -8.10 -9.40 -3.90
N PHE A 6 -6.81 -9.48 -4.16
CA PHE A 6 -5.93 -8.35 -4.41
C PHE A 6 -5.21 -8.52 -5.75
N HIS A 7 -4.76 -7.42 -6.33
CA HIS A 7 -4.07 -7.38 -7.61
C HIS A 7 -2.61 -6.98 -7.42
N ILE A 8 -1.71 -7.75 -8.04
CA ILE A 8 -0.28 -7.44 -8.07
C ILE A 8 0.05 -6.84 -9.42
N VAL A 9 0.66 -5.67 -9.38
CA VAL A 9 1.06 -4.87 -10.54
C VAL A 9 2.58 -4.68 -10.60
N GLY A 10 3.09 -4.14 -11.70
CA GLY A 10 4.51 -3.80 -11.84
C GLY A 10 5.44 -4.97 -12.13
N LEU A 11 4.93 -6.09 -12.66
CA LEU A 11 5.76 -7.25 -13.02
C LEU A 11 6.87 -6.89 -14.01
N THR A 12 6.64 -5.92 -14.90
CA THR A 12 7.60 -5.47 -15.91
C THR A 12 8.81 -4.70 -15.34
N HIS A 13 8.78 -4.36 -14.05
CA HIS A 13 9.82 -3.54 -13.39
C HIS A 13 10.59 -4.28 -12.29
N ASN A 14 10.25 -5.54 -12.04
CA ASN A 14 10.79 -6.31 -10.92
C ASN A 14 11.52 -7.58 -11.38
N ASP A 15 11.80 -8.51 -10.49
CA ASP A 15 12.67 -9.67 -10.74
C ASP A 15 12.22 -10.60 -11.87
N VAL A 16 10.94 -10.54 -12.26
CA VAL A 16 10.38 -11.32 -13.38
C VAL A 16 10.39 -10.57 -14.70
N LYS A 17 11.01 -9.40 -14.74
CA LYS A 17 11.15 -8.59 -15.96
C LYS A 17 11.79 -9.40 -17.10
N GLY A 18 11.14 -9.34 -18.27
CA GLY A 18 11.58 -10.06 -19.49
C GLY A 18 10.91 -11.41 -19.70
N HIS A 19 10.28 -12.00 -18.67
CA HIS A 19 9.49 -13.23 -18.78
C HIS A 19 8.19 -13.16 -17.94
N GLU A 20 7.68 -11.96 -17.77
CA GLU A 20 6.51 -11.68 -16.96
C GLU A 20 5.25 -12.41 -17.40
N VAL A 21 5.07 -12.63 -18.70
CA VAL A 21 3.89 -13.34 -19.23
C VAL A 21 3.94 -14.82 -18.92
N GLU A 22 5.11 -15.46 -19.13
CA GLU A 22 5.33 -16.86 -18.77
C GLU A 22 5.17 -17.06 -17.28
N TYR A 23 5.80 -16.19 -16.48
CA TYR A 23 5.69 -16.21 -15.03
C TYR A 23 4.22 -16.11 -14.59
N ALA A 24 3.46 -15.16 -15.12
CA ALA A 24 2.06 -14.94 -14.74
C ALA A 24 1.18 -16.17 -15.02
N LYS A 25 1.43 -16.88 -16.14
CA LYS A 25 0.70 -18.11 -16.49
C LYS A 25 1.04 -19.26 -15.54
N GLU A 26 2.27 -19.34 -15.07
CA GLU A 26 2.76 -20.42 -14.20
C GLU A 26 2.56 -20.12 -12.71
N ALA A 27 2.19 -18.88 -12.35
CA ALA A 27 2.09 -18.45 -10.95
C ALA A 27 0.83 -18.98 -10.26
N GLU A 28 -0.19 -19.43 -11.01
CA GLU A 28 -1.43 -19.94 -10.42
C GLU A 28 -1.14 -21.07 -9.42
N GLY A 29 -1.75 -20.97 -8.24
CA GLY A 29 -1.54 -21.91 -7.14
C GLY A 29 -0.32 -21.63 -6.26
N ARG A 30 0.59 -20.74 -6.65
CA ARG A 30 1.75 -20.37 -5.83
C ARG A 30 1.34 -19.52 -4.64
N THR A 31 2.12 -19.62 -3.57
CA THR A 31 1.99 -18.73 -2.42
C THR A 31 2.73 -17.44 -2.68
N ILE A 32 2.02 -16.32 -2.63
CA ILE A 32 2.57 -14.96 -2.74
C ILE A 32 2.50 -14.31 -1.36
N CYS A 33 3.64 -13.80 -0.90
CA CYS A 33 3.76 -13.12 0.38
C CYS A 33 3.69 -11.60 0.17
N LEU A 34 2.73 -10.94 0.81
CA LEU A 34 2.55 -9.50 0.75
C LEU A 34 3.18 -8.85 1.98
N VAL A 35 4.14 -7.95 1.76
CA VAL A 35 4.97 -7.33 2.81
C VAL A 35 4.86 -5.81 2.72
N PRO A 36 4.43 -5.10 3.80
CA PRO A 36 4.43 -3.65 3.82
C PRO A 36 5.81 -3.07 3.49
N ASP A 37 5.84 -2.08 2.60
CA ASP A 37 7.08 -1.37 2.24
C ASP A 37 7.18 -0.04 2.98
N ASP A 38 7.58 -0.10 4.25
CA ASP A 38 7.65 1.07 5.12
C ASP A 38 8.78 2.05 4.74
N ALA A 39 9.73 1.61 3.92
CA ALA A 39 10.80 2.45 3.39
C ALA A 39 10.41 3.18 2.09
N ASN A 40 9.20 2.97 1.56
CA ASN A 40 8.76 3.62 0.34
C ASN A 40 8.45 5.10 0.57
N THR A 41 9.17 5.98 -0.15
CA THR A 41 9.03 7.43 -0.02
C THR A 41 7.95 8.02 -0.95
N PHE A 42 7.48 7.26 -1.92
CA PHE A 42 6.48 7.71 -2.91
C PHE A 42 5.05 7.31 -2.55
N ASP A 43 4.89 6.14 -1.93
CA ASP A 43 3.59 5.61 -1.51
C ASP A 43 3.71 5.01 -0.11
N MET A 44 3.15 5.71 0.86
CA MET A 44 3.14 5.29 2.25
C MET A 44 2.34 4.00 2.50
N LEU A 45 1.46 3.64 1.59
CA LEU A 45 0.63 2.43 1.67
C LEU A 45 1.18 1.28 0.83
N ALA A 46 2.35 1.45 0.20
CA ALA A 46 2.95 0.45 -0.66
C ALA A 46 3.13 -0.90 0.04
N VAL A 47 2.80 -1.96 -0.68
CA VAL A 47 2.97 -3.35 -0.25
C VAL A 47 3.67 -4.14 -1.34
N LYS A 48 4.82 -4.69 -1.02
CA LYS A 48 5.60 -5.56 -1.91
C LYS A 48 4.99 -6.95 -1.99
N ALA A 49 5.07 -7.56 -3.17
CA ALA A 49 4.67 -8.94 -3.39
C ALA A 49 5.88 -9.80 -3.72
N TYR A 50 6.06 -10.87 -2.96
CA TYR A 50 7.16 -11.81 -3.11
C TYR A 50 6.66 -13.22 -3.45
N ASP A 51 7.27 -13.83 -4.47
CA ASP A 51 7.24 -15.28 -4.68
C ASP A 51 8.56 -15.85 -4.14
N LYS A 52 8.51 -16.49 -2.98
CA LYS A 52 9.70 -16.89 -2.20
C LYS A 52 10.59 -15.66 -1.90
N GLN A 53 11.73 -15.54 -2.56
CA GLN A 53 12.69 -14.43 -2.40
C GLN A 53 12.66 -13.44 -3.57
N GLN A 54 11.87 -13.70 -4.61
CA GLN A 54 11.75 -12.83 -5.76
C GLN A 54 10.70 -11.73 -5.52
N LEU A 55 11.09 -10.48 -5.65
CA LEU A 55 10.16 -9.36 -5.69
C LEU A 55 9.49 -9.36 -7.06
N ILE A 56 8.22 -9.74 -7.11
CA ILE A 56 7.47 -9.87 -8.37
C ILE A 56 6.69 -8.61 -8.74
N GLY A 57 6.40 -7.76 -7.79
CA GLY A 57 5.63 -6.54 -8.00
C GLY A 57 5.13 -5.93 -6.69
N TYR A 58 4.10 -5.13 -6.83
CA TYR A 58 3.44 -4.44 -5.72
C TYR A 58 1.93 -4.70 -5.76
N VAL A 59 1.30 -4.66 -4.60
CA VAL A 59 -0.17 -4.59 -4.55
C VAL A 59 -0.63 -3.30 -5.23
N SER A 60 -1.73 -3.36 -5.97
CA SER A 60 -2.35 -2.17 -6.56
C SER A 60 -2.50 -1.05 -5.52
N ALA A 61 -2.18 0.19 -5.88
CA ALA A 61 -2.23 1.33 -4.98
C ALA A 61 -3.61 1.54 -4.35
N LEU A 62 -4.68 1.12 -5.02
CA LEU A 62 -6.05 1.18 -4.51
C LEU A 62 -6.35 0.16 -3.40
N GLU A 63 -5.51 -0.86 -3.26
CA GLU A 63 -5.73 -2.00 -2.36
C GLU A 63 -4.68 -2.07 -1.22
N GLY A 64 -3.65 -1.25 -1.27
CA GLY A 64 -2.55 -1.25 -0.29
C GLY A 64 -3.03 -1.02 1.15
N GLU A 65 -3.98 -0.11 1.34
CA GLU A 65 -4.59 0.15 2.65
C GLU A 65 -5.28 -1.09 3.21
N ASP A 66 -6.07 -1.78 2.40
CA ASP A 66 -6.82 -2.97 2.85
C ASP A 66 -5.88 -4.12 3.21
N VAL A 67 -4.80 -4.32 2.45
CA VAL A 67 -3.79 -5.32 2.78
C VAL A 67 -3.08 -4.99 4.08
N ARG A 68 -2.68 -3.74 4.29
CA ARG A 68 -2.05 -3.29 5.54
C ARG A 68 -2.98 -3.43 6.73
N ALA A 69 -4.25 -3.01 6.59
CA ALA A 69 -5.25 -3.16 7.63
C ALA A 69 -5.46 -4.64 8.02
N LEU A 70 -5.51 -5.53 7.04
CA LEU A 70 -5.65 -6.97 7.29
C LEU A 70 -4.44 -7.54 8.04
N ILE A 71 -3.23 -7.12 7.70
CA ILE A 71 -1.99 -7.51 8.39
C ILE A 71 -2.01 -7.06 9.85
N ILE A 72 -2.42 -5.81 10.11
CA ILE A 72 -2.53 -5.24 11.46
C ILE A 72 -3.60 -5.98 12.27
N ALA A 73 -4.81 -6.12 11.72
CA ALA A 73 -5.92 -6.77 12.40
C ALA A 73 -5.59 -8.23 12.78
N ARG A 74 -4.82 -8.93 11.95
CA ARG A 74 -4.35 -10.29 12.23
C ARG A 74 -3.11 -10.35 13.12
N LYS A 75 -2.52 -9.19 13.47
CA LYS A 75 -1.27 -9.09 14.24
C LYS A 75 -0.11 -9.89 13.60
N GLU A 76 -0.05 -9.86 12.29
CA GLU A 76 0.98 -10.52 11.49
C GLU A 76 1.99 -9.47 10.97
N ARG A 77 3.11 -9.92 10.41
CA ARG A 77 4.11 -9.04 9.76
C ARG A 77 3.94 -8.97 8.25
N ASN A 78 3.30 -9.96 7.69
CA ASN A 78 3.04 -10.09 6.27
C ASN A 78 1.77 -10.89 6.05
N LEU A 79 1.22 -10.83 4.85
CA LEU A 79 0.03 -11.57 4.46
C LEU A 79 0.40 -12.64 3.45
N ARG A 80 0.17 -13.90 3.79
CA ARG A 80 0.28 -15.02 2.83
C ARG A 80 -1.00 -15.13 2.03
N THR A 81 -0.84 -15.14 0.72
CA THR A 81 -1.94 -15.26 -0.24
C THR A 81 -1.67 -16.39 -1.21
N ARG A 82 -2.68 -16.79 -1.95
CA ARG A 82 -2.56 -17.76 -3.05
C ARG A 82 -2.86 -17.07 -4.36
N CYS A 83 -1.98 -17.22 -5.33
CA CYS A 83 -2.24 -16.77 -6.70
C CYS A 83 -3.39 -17.60 -7.30
N ILE A 84 -4.39 -16.93 -7.83
CA ILE A 84 -5.58 -17.54 -8.42
C ILE A 84 -5.67 -17.31 -9.93
N GLY A 85 -4.68 -16.66 -10.52
CA GLY A 85 -4.57 -16.42 -11.94
C GLY A 85 -3.98 -15.07 -12.27
N CYS A 86 -4.05 -14.71 -13.52
CA CYS A 86 -3.60 -13.41 -14.04
C CYS A 86 -4.69 -12.76 -14.88
N ASN A 87 -4.59 -11.44 -15.01
CA ASN A 87 -5.45 -10.62 -15.83
C ASN A 87 -4.60 -9.64 -16.64
N SER A 88 -5.00 -9.36 -17.87
CA SER A 88 -4.40 -8.30 -18.69
C SER A 88 -5.53 -7.40 -19.20
N LYS A 89 -5.34 -6.08 -19.09
CA LYS A 89 -6.33 -5.12 -19.58
C LYS A 89 -6.49 -5.15 -21.10
N ASN A 90 -5.40 -5.50 -21.80
CA ASN A 90 -5.40 -5.64 -23.24
C ASN A 90 -4.62 -6.90 -23.63
N GLU A 91 -5.14 -7.67 -24.56
CA GLU A 91 -4.49 -8.87 -25.08
C GLU A 91 -3.11 -8.49 -25.67
N GLY A 92 -2.03 -9.01 -25.09
CA GLY A 92 -0.66 -8.72 -25.50
C GLY A 92 0.00 -7.50 -24.85
N ASP A 93 -0.70 -6.73 -24.03
CA ASP A 93 -0.11 -5.60 -23.30
C ASP A 93 0.52 -6.08 -21.97
N LYS A 94 1.85 -6.14 -21.97
CA LYS A 94 2.64 -6.51 -20.80
C LYS A 94 2.50 -5.50 -19.64
N ALA A 95 2.31 -4.23 -19.95
CA ALA A 95 2.19 -3.16 -18.93
C ALA A 95 0.90 -3.26 -18.13
N GLY A 96 -0.16 -3.82 -18.71
CA GLY A 96 -1.44 -4.06 -18.04
C GLY A 96 -1.55 -5.41 -17.34
N LEU A 97 -0.50 -6.23 -17.33
CA LEU A 97 -0.50 -7.56 -16.72
C LEU A 97 -0.55 -7.47 -15.21
N GLN A 98 -1.51 -8.16 -14.62
CA GLN A 98 -1.72 -8.22 -13.17
C GLN A 98 -1.88 -9.66 -12.73
N LEU A 99 -1.31 -10.01 -11.55
CA LEU A 99 -1.67 -11.23 -10.87
C LEU A 99 -2.84 -10.97 -9.93
N MET A 100 -3.73 -11.94 -9.82
CA MET A 100 -4.78 -11.96 -8.81
C MET A 100 -4.38 -12.92 -7.70
N VAL A 101 -4.38 -12.43 -6.46
CA VAL A 101 -4.06 -13.23 -5.29
C VAL A 101 -5.21 -13.19 -4.29
N ARG A 102 -5.43 -14.29 -3.60
CA ARG A 102 -6.53 -14.46 -2.65
C ARG A 102 -6.01 -14.70 -1.24
N ALA A 103 -6.59 -13.99 -0.29
CA ALA A 103 -6.49 -14.27 1.14
C ALA A 103 -7.84 -14.72 1.69
N LEU A 104 -7.81 -15.62 2.66
CA LEU A 104 -8.97 -15.94 3.49
C LEU A 104 -8.93 -15.06 4.73
N SER A 105 -10.03 -14.47 5.13
CA SER A 105 -10.11 -13.64 6.32
C SER A 105 -11.36 -13.95 7.13
N ASP A 106 -11.18 -14.03 8.44
CA ASP A 106 -12.21 -14.07 9.47
C ASP A 106 -12.30 -12.77 10.26
N VAL A 107 -11.49 -11.77 9.89
CA VAL A 107 -11.48 -10.44 10.49
C VAL A 107 -12.82 -9.73 10.23
N SER A 108 -13.40 -9.15 11.27
CA SER A 108 -14.64 -8.39 11.17
C SER A 108 -14.45 -7.02 10.50
N ASP A 109 -15.53 -6.41 10.05
CA ASP A 109 -15.47 -5.08 9.43
C ASP A 109 -15.06 -4.02 10.45
N GLU A 110 -15.42 -4.18 11.73
CA GLU A 110 -15.01 -3.31 12.83
C GLU A 110 -13.51 -3.40 13.11
N GLU A 111 -12.94 -4.62 13.12
CA GLU A 111 -11.49 -4.84 13.28
C GLU A 111 -10.71 -4.27 12.11
N MET A 112 -11.21 -4.40 10.88
CA MET A 112 -10.62 -3.80 9.70
C MET A 112 -10.63 -2.27 9.79
N GLU A 113 -11.73 -1.67 10.22
CA GLU A 113 -11.83 -0.22 10.37
C GLU A 113 -10.91 0.32 11.48
N GLN A 114 -10.80 -0.39 12.59
CA GLN A 114 -9.84 -0.06 13.63
C GLN A 114 -8.40 -0.12 13.11
N ALA A 115 -8.06 -1.17 12.37
CA ALA A 115 -6.74 -1.32 11.78
C ALA A 115 -6.40 -0.22 10.76
N ARG A 116 -7.38 0.25 9.98
CA ARG A 116 -7.18 1.40 9.07
C ARG A 116 -6.84 2.67 9.84
N ARG A 117 -7.50 2.93 10.96
CA ARG A 117 -7.17 4.08 11.83
C ARG A 117 -5.75 3.99 12.36
N GLU A 118 -5.31 2.82 12.80
CA GLU A 118 -3.94 2.61 13.29
C GLU A 118 -2.89 2.92 12.21
N ILE A 119 -3.12 2.57 10.94
CA ILE A 119 -2.21 2.92 9.84
C ILE A 119 -1.96 4.43 9.78
N TYR A 120 -3.01 5.23 9.87
CA TYR A 120 -2.89 6.68 9.74
C TYR A 120 -2.36 7.33 11.02
N ASP A 121 -2.71 6.82 12.19
CA ASP A 121 -2.20 7.33 13.48
C ASP A 121 -0.68 7.12 13.56
N ASP A 122 -0.17 5.95 13.26
CA ASP A 122 1.26 5.66 13.24
C ASP A 122 2.01 6.54 12.24
N LYS A 123 1.46 6.75 11.05
CA LYS A 123 2.12 7.55 10.02
C LYS A 123 2.11 9.04 10.33
N ILE A 124 1.05 9.56 10.91
CA ILE A 124 1.02 10.95 11.41
C ILE A 124 2.08 11.16 12.49
N TYR A 125 2.27 10.17 13.36
CA TYR A 125 3.27 10.24 14.42
C TYR A 125 4.70 10.20 13.88
N ASP A 126 4.99 9.34 12.91
CA ASP A 126 6.31 9.23 12.26
C ASP A 126 6.67 10.51 11.49
N ASP A 127 5.72 11.10 10.77
CA ASP A 127 5.89 12.39 10.09
C ASP A 127 6.18 13.53 11.07
N TRP A 128 5.67 13.43 12.30
CA TRP A 128 5.92 14.41 13.37
C TRP A 128 7.31 14.29 14.01
N GLN A 129 7.92 13.12 13.99
CA GLN A 129 9.30 12.93 14.44
C GLN A 129 10.32 13.42 13.43
N TYR A 130 9.88 13.81 12.23
CA TYR A 130 10.75 14.44 11.26
C TYR A 130 11.22 15.79 11.78
N SER A 131 12.48 15.82 12.25
CA SER A 131 13.15 16.98 12.83
C SER A 131 13.58 18.02 11.79
N GLY A 132 12.77 18.23 10.76
CA GLY A 132 12.94 19.33 9.84
C GLY A 132 12.75 20.68 10.54
N PRO A 133 13.29 21.78 10.00
CA PRO A 133 13.09 23.09 10.59
C PRO A 133 11.59 23.40 10.68
N VAL A 134 11.11 23.66 11.90
CA VAL A 134 9.72 24.09 12.13
C VAL A 134 9.56 25.44 11.44
N LEU A 135 8.85 25.45 10.32
CA LEU A 135 8.53 26.71 9.63
C LEU A 135 7.64 27.59 10.51
N PRO A 136 7.93 28.89 10.62
CA PRO A 136 7.04 29.83 11.31
C PRO A 136 5.64 29.78 10.73
N ILE A 137 4.60 29.94 11.58
CA ILE A 137 3.18 29.90 11.16
C ILE A 137 2.90 30.87 10.00
N GLU A 138 3.56 32.01 9.98
CA GLU A 138 3.43 33.03 8.92
C GLU A 138 3.96 32.53 7.56
N GLN A 139 4.94 31.64 7.53
CA GLN A 139 5.41 31.01 6.29
C GLN A 139 4.47 29.89 5.83
N LEU A 140 3.87 29.16 6.76
CA LEU A 140 2.87 28.12 6.44
C LEU A 140 1.60 28.71 5.85
N THR A 141 1.16 29.88 6.33
CA THR A 141 0.00 30.60 5.77
C THR A 141 0.25 31.17 4.38
N ARG A 142 1.48 31.53 4.02
CA ARG A 142 1.82 31.95 2.66
C ARG A 142 1.78 30.82 1.63
N PHE A 143 1.97 29.58 2.06
CA PHE A 143 1.83 28.40 1.18
C PHE A 143 0.35 28.07 0.91
N SER A 144 -0.58 28.44 1.80
CA SER A 144 -2.01 28.23 1.59
C SER A 144 -2.59 29.08 0.45
N ASP A 145 -1.98 30.22 0.18
CA ASP A 145 -2.40 31.10 -0.92
C ASP A 145 -2.03 30.55 -2.30
N CYS A 146 -1.16 29.54 -2.38
CA CYS A 146 -0.64 29.01 -3.64
C CYS A 146 -1.39 27.81 -4.21
N THR A 147 -2.10 27.00 -3.41
CA THR A 147 -2.87 25.83 -3.91
C THR A 147 -3.89 25.32 -2.88
N MET A 148 -5.14 25.16 -3.29
CA MET A 148 -6.24 24.61 -2.45
C MET A 148 -5.95 23.20 -1.89
N MET A 149 -5.05 22.45 -2.51
CA MET A 149 -4.66 21.10 -2.03
C MET A 149 -3.78 21.14 -0.77
N LEU A 150 -3.01 22.20 -0.57
CA LEU A 150 -2.16 22.37 0.62
C LEU A 150 -2.94 22.92 1.81
N GLU A 151 -4.07 23.55 1.56
CA GLU A 151 -4.88 24.20 2.60
C GLU A 151 -5.37 23.21 3.67
N GLY A 152 -5.81 22.02 3.27
CA GLY A 152 -6.22 20.97 4.19
C GLY A 152 -5.06 20.44 5.06
N VAL A 153 -3.90 20.24 4.47
CA VAL A 153 -2.69 19.78 5.17
C VAL A 153 -2.18 20.84 6.13
N ILE A 154 -2.09 22.10 5.68
CA ILE A 154 -1.64 23.23 6.49
C ILE A 154 -2.60 23.47 7.67
N ASN A 155 -3.90 23.44 7.46
CA ASN A 155 -4.89 23.60 8.52
C ASN A 155 -4.83 22.46 9.54
N SER A 156 -4.54 21.23 9.11
CA SER A 156 -4.33 20.10 10.01
C SER A 156 -3.08 20.31 10.87
N ILE A 157 -1.97 20.76 10.28
CA ILE A 157 -0.72 21.06 10.97
C ILE A 157 -0.93 22.20 11.99
N ILE A 158 -1.64 23.26 11.61
CA ILE A 158 -1.94 24.39 12.49
C ILE A 158 -2.82 23.96 13.69
N ARG A 159 -3.85 23.15 13.45
CA ARG A 159 -4.71 22.61 14.51
C ARG A 159 -3.93 21.78 15.52
N LEU A 160 -3.09 20.88 15.03
CA LEU A 160 -2.27 20.04 15.88
C LEU A 160 -1.28 20.85 16.73
N ARG A 161 -0.66 21.88 16.14
CA ARG A 161 0.26 22.77 16.87
C ARG A 161 -0.43 23.58 17.98
N ASN A 162 -1.70 23.93 17.81
CA ASN A 162 -2.48 24.66 18.80
C ASN A 162 -3.06 23.77 19.91
N THR A 163 -2.99 22.44 19.75
CA THR A 163 -3.40 21.45 20.77
C THR A 163 -2.23 20.94 21.61
N LEU A 164 -1.00 21.29 21.26
CA LEU A 164 0.22 21.01 22.03
C LEU A 164 0.59 22.22 22.88
#